data_f1ee1624828194c0fc2b5c4fd5b479d6
#
_entry.id   f1ee1624828194c0fc2b5c4fd5b479d6
#
_cell.length_a   1.000
_cell.length_b   1.000
_cell.length_c   1.000
_cell.angle_alpha   90.00
_cell.angle_beta   90.00
_cell.angle_gamma   90.00
#
_symmetry.space_group_name_H-M   'P 1'
#
loop_
_entity.id
_entity.type
_entity.pdbx_description
1 polymer ?
#
loop_
_entity_poly.entity_id
_entity_poly.type
_entity_poly.pdbx_seq_one_letter_code
_entity_poly.pdbx_strand_id
1 'polypeptide(L)'
;NFGIVKEKMKDLGTIRRYFASYCQYSSRYDKFKEGIILNAFKPELSNGAVMDIGIYTVYPMVALFGKPQKIEAQGIVLHTGADGQGAVNFQYDDMNATVLYSKIANSSLPTEIEGEKGNLLLDKIHITNTVDFIPRQVVGQGQEQANIPHSIGVPLDKSPYYYEMAEFMNL
;
A
#
# COMPACT_ATOMS: atom_id res chain seq x y z
N ASN A 1 -10.76 8.49 -3.01
CA ASN A 1 -10.66 8.10 -1.59
C ASN A 1 -9.41 8.66 -0.86
N PHE A 2 -8.30 9.02 -1.56
CA PHE A 2 -7.09 9.55 -0.91
C PHE A 2 -7.36 10.82 -0.06
N GLY A 3 -8.19 11.76 -0.56
CA GLY A 3 -8.59 12.94 0.20
C GLY A 3 -9.35 12.60 1.48
N ILE A 4 -10.23 11.60 1.44
CA ILE A 4 -10.97 11.11 2.61
C ILE A 4 -10.01 10.54 3.66
N VAL A 5 -9.05 9.71 3.22
CA VAL A 5 -8.00 9.18 4.11
C VAL A 5 -7.23 10.31 4.78
N LYS A 6 -6.74 11.28 4.00
CA LYS A 6 -5.98 12.44 4.52
C LYS A 6 -6.77 13.27 5.53
N GLU A 7 -8.04 13.47 5.29
CA GLU A 7 -8.92 14.20 6.22
C GLU A 7 -9.14 13.39 7.50
N LYS A 8 -9.48 12.11 7.35
CA LYS A 8 -9.84 11.23 8.48
C LYS A 8 -8.64 10.88 9.37
N MET A 9 -7.42 10.94 8.86
CA MET A 9 -6.21 10.76 9.66
C MET A 9 -6.15 11.69 10.89
N LYS A 10 -6.78 12.86 10.83
CA LYS A 10 -6.85 13.81 11.97
C LYS A 10 -7.55 13.21 13.20
N ASP A 11 -8.44 12.25 12.99
CA ASP A 11 -9.21 11.60 14.04
C ASP A 11 -8.48 10.41 14.68
N LEU A 12 -7.38 9.94 14.06
CA LEU A 12 -6.62 8.78 14.52
C LEU A 12 -5.72 9.09 15.74
N GLY A 13 -5.52 10.35 16.09
CA GLY A 13 -4.51 10.75 17.06
C GLY A 13 -3.10 10.63 16.49
N THR A 14 -2.11 10.31 17.33
CA THR A 14 -0.75 10.05 16.85
C THR A 14 -0.74 8.79 16.00
N ILE A 15 -0.29 8.90 14.76
CA ILE A 15 -0.11 7.73 13.89
C ILE A 15 1.10 6.95 14.37
N ARG A 16 0.93 5.62 14.48
CA ARG A 16 1.97 4.70 14.97
C ARG A 16 2.46 3.74 13.90
N ARG A 17 1.61 3.41 12.93
CA ARG A 17 2.00 2.54 11.82
C ARG A 17 1.25 2.85 10.53
N TYR A 18 1.97 2.70 9.43
CA TYR A 18 1.42 2.53 8.09
C TYR A 18 1.81 1.14 7.58
N PHE A 19 0.84 0.37 7.13
CA PHE A 19 1.06 -0.91 6.47
C PHE A 19 0.37 -0.89 5.11
N ALA A 20 1.10 -1.25 4.05
CA ALA A 20 0.51 -1.39 2.72
C ALA A 20 1.04 -2.65 2.02
N SER A 21 0.14 -3.31 1.29
CA SER A 21 0.47 -4.50 0.52
C SER A 21 -0.07 -4.37 -0.90
N TYR A 22 0.80 -4.58 -1.89
CA TYR A 22 0.39 -4.82 -3.26
C TYR A 22 1.18 -5.99 -3.84
N CYS A 23 0.60 -7.17 -3.73
CA CYS A 23 1.18 -8.40 -4.22
C CYS A 23 0.20 -9.04 -5.21
N GLN A 24 0.59 -9.08 -6.47
CA GLN A 24 -0.19 -9.64 -7.55
C GLN A 24 0.69 -10.53 -8.43
N TYR A 25 0.38 -11.81 -8.44
CA TYR A 25 1.07 -12.75 -9.33
C TYR A 25 0.91 -12.31 -10.80
N SER A 26 2.03 -11.99 -11.42
CA SER A 26 2.03 -11.51 -12.81
C SER A 26 1.75 -12.66 -13.78
N SER A 27 0.81 -12.46 -14.71
CA SER A 27 0.58 -13.40 -15.80
C SER A 27 1.82 -13.63 -16.69
N ARG A 28 2.81 -12.73 -16.61
CA ARG A 28 4.08 -12.84 -17.32
C ARG A 28 5.11 -13.71 -16.60
N TYR A 29 4.86 -14.02 -15.31
CA TYR A 29 5.81 -14.81 -14.51
C TYR A 29 5.85 -16.28 -14.91
N ASP A 30 4.75 -16.84 -15.42
CA ASP A 30 4.77 -18.21 -15.96
C ASP A 30 5.69 -18.31 -17.19
N LYS A 31 5.63 -17.33 -18.08
CA LYS A 31 6.58 -17.26 -19.22
C LYS A 31 8.03 -17.10 -18.76
N PHE A 32 8.25 -16.31 -17.73
CA PHE A 32 9.57 -16.18 -17.10
C PHE A 32 10.12 -17.53 -16.62
N LYS A 33 9.29 -18.35 -15.96
CA LYS A 33 9.65 -19.71 -15.49
C LYS A 33 9.95 -20.67 -16.68
N GLU A 34 9.32 -20.44 -17.83
CA GLU A 34 9.59 -21.16 -19.07
C GLU A 34 10.86 -20.64 -19.80
N GLY A 35 11.57 -19.67 -19.24
CA GLY A 35 12.77 -19.06 -19.85
C GLY A 35 12.48 -17.93 -20.84
N ILE A 36 11.22 -17.50 -20.97
CA ILE A 36 10.81 -16.41 -21.86
C ILE A 36 10.74 -15.11 -21.06
N ILE A 37 11.73 -14.24 -21.22
CA ILE A 37 11.84 -13.00 -20.47
C ILE A 37 11.05 -11.88 -21.17
N LEU A 38 9.89 -11.56 -20.62
CA LEU A 38 9.06 -10.43 -21.07
C LEU A 38 9.48 -9.13 -20.36
N ASN A 39 9.07 -7.98 -20.91
CA ASN A 39 9.50 -6.65 -20.47
C ASN A 39 9.37 -6.42 -18.96
N ALA A 40 8.31 -6.95 -18.33
CA ALA A 40 8.06 -6.79 -16.90
C ALA A 40 9.17 -7.31 -15.96
N PHE A 41 10.12 -8.11 -16.50
CA PHE A 41 11.24 -8.72 -15.77
C PHE A 41 12.60 -8.39 -16.42
N LYS A 42 12.66 -7.26 -17.14
CA LYS A 42 13.87 -6.76 -17.78
C LYS A 42 14.39 -5.52 -17.06
N PRO A 43 15.48 -5.62 -16.27
CA PRO A 43 16.04 -4.47 -15.53
C PRO A 43 16.48 -3.33 -16.45
N GLU A 44 16.95 -3.65 -17.66
CA GLU A 44 17.37 -2.66 -18.66
C GLU A 44 16.24 -1.74 -19.13
N LEU A 45 14.99 -2.12 -18.87
CA LEU A 45 13.80 -1.30 -19.11
C LEU A 45 13.29 -0.62 -17.83
N SER A 46 14.11 -0.56 -16.78
CA SER A 46 13.73 -0.07 -15.44
C SER A 46 12.54 -0.83 -14.84
N ASN A 47 12.36 -2.09 -15.18
CA ASN A 47 11.30 -2.94 -14.68
C ASN A 47 11.79 -3.85 -13.54
N GLY A 48 10.86 -4.14 -12.65
CA GLY A 48 10.97 -4.96 -11.46
C GLY A 48 9.71 -4.78 -10.62
N ALA A 49 9.61 -5.49 -9.52
CA ALA A 49 8.40 -5.42 -8.69
C ALA A 49 8.27 -4.07 -7.97
N VAL A 50 9.37 -3.48 -7.48
CA VAL A 50 9.33 -2.19 -6.79
C VAL A 50 8.89 -1.06 -7.71
N MET A 51 9.39 -1.02 -8.94
CA MET A 51 9.10 0.06 -9.89
C MET A 51 7.70 -0.06 -10.51
N ASP A 52 7.22 -1.28 -10.73
CA ASP A 52 5.94 -1.53 -11.41
C ASP A 52 4.76 -1.48 -10.42
N ILE A 53 4.86 -2.14 -9.28
CA ILE A 53 3.76 -2.24 -8.31
C ILE A 53 4.12 -1.74 -6.91
N GLY A 54 5.37 -1.80 -6.48
CA GLY A 54 5.81 -1.31 -5.18
C GLY A 54 5.59 0.20 -5.01
N ILE A 55 5.68 0.95 -6.10
CA ILE A 55 5.43 2.41 -6.12
C ILE A 55 4.04 2.76 -5.57
N TYR A 56 3.02 1.92 -5.81
CA TYR A 56 1.67 2.15 -5.29
C TYR A 56 1.58 2.03 -3.77
N THR A 57 2.52 1.35 -3.12
CA THR A 57 2.59 1.26 -1.65
C THR A 57 3.43 2.39 -1.04
N VAL A 58 4.49 2.80 -1.74
CA VAL A 58 5.46 3.80 -1.26
C VAL A 58 4.97 5.23 -1.50
N TYR A 59 4.43 5.53 -2.69
CA TYR A 59 4.01 6.87 -3.04
C TYR A 59 2.95 7.46 -2.08
N PRO A 60 1.85 6.74 -1.76
CA PRO A 60 0.88 7.25 -0.79
C PRO A 60 1.48 7.47 0.59
N MET A 61 2.39 6.59 1.04
CA MET A 61 3.09 6.75 2.31
C MET A 61 3.88 8.06 2.36
N VAL A 62 4.68 8.32 1.33
CA VAL A 62 5.48 9.55 1.25
C VAL A 62 4.61 10.79 1.11
N ALA A 63 3.51 10.70 0.35
CA ALA A 63 2.54 11.80 0.19
C ALA A 63 1.81 12.15 1.48
N LEU A 64 1.60 11.17 2.38
CA LEU A 64 0.94 11.37 3.67
C LEU A 64 1.92 11.79 4.78
N PHE A 65 3.11 11.19 4.83
CA PHE A 65 4.02 11.29 5.98
C PHE A 65 5.37 11.95 5.66
N GLY A 66 5.62 12.27 4.39
CA GLY A 66 6.90 12.85 3.97
C GLY A 66 8.04 11.83 3.88
N LYS A 67 9.27 12.34 3.90
CA LYS A 67 10.49 11.54 3.77
C LYS A 67 10.79 10.79 5.07
N PRO A 68 11.02 9.45 5.02
CA PRO A 68 11.45 8.68 6.18
C PRO A 68 12.91 8.99 6.57
N GLN A 69 13.26 8.72 7.82
CA GLN A 69 14.63 8.89 8.35
C GLN A 69 15.53 7.70 7.98
N LYS A 70 14.96 6.50 7.99
CA LYS A 70 15.71 5.26 7.71
C LYS A 70 14.87 4.32 6.86
N ILE A 71 15.53 3.58 5.99
CA ILE A 71 14.92 2.60 5.08
C ILE A 71 15.72 1.30 5.19
N GLU A 72 15.01 0.19 5.42
CA GLU A 72 15.56 -1.16 5.42
C GLU A 72 14.73 -2.04 4.49
N ALA A 73 15.37 -2.71 3.54
CA ALA A 73 14.69 -3.50 2.53
C ALA A 73 15.25 -4.91 2.45
N GLN A 74 14.37 -5.87 2.19
CA GLN A 74 14.69 -7.24 1.83
C GLN A 74 13.85 -7.64 0.63
N GLY A 75 14.40 -8.48 -0.25
CA GLY A 75 13.67 -8.90 -1.44
C GLY A 75 14.28 -10.12 -2.12
N ILE A 76 13.55 -10.63 -3.08
CA ILE A 76 13.98 -11.71 -3.97
C ILE A 76 14.33 -11.11 -5.32
N VAL A 77 15.62 -11.17 -5.67
CA VAL A 77 16.12 -10.80 -6.99
C VAL A 77 16.10 -12.04 -7.88
N LEU A 78 15.48 -11.91 -9.04
CA LEU A 78 15.37 -12.98 -10.03
C LEU A 78 16.67 -13.09 -10.84
N HIS A 79 16.85 -14.19 -11.59
CA HIS A 79 18.07 -14.45 -12.36
C HIS A 79 18.39 -13.39 -13.43
N THR A 80 17.41 -12.58 -13.83
CA THR A 80 17.62 -11.45 -14.75
C THR A 80 18.15 -10.20 -14.08
N GLY A 81 18.22 -10.17 -12.74
CA GLY A 81 18.54 -8.98 -11.94
C GLY A 81 17.32 -8.12 -11.58
N ALA A 82 16.12 -8.41 -12.12
CA ALA A 82 14.91 -7.75 -11.70
C ALA A 82 14.45 -8.27 -10.32
N ASP A 83 13.95 -7.41 -9.46
CA ASP A 83 13.31 -7.83 -8.22
C ASP A 83 11.92 -8.43 -8.51
N GLY A 84 11.64 -9.60 -7.94
CA GLY A 84 10.36 -10.30 -8.05
C GLY A 84 9.39 -9.92 -6.94
N GLN A 85 9.91 -9.66 -5.75
CA GLN A 85 9.15 -9.22 -4.58
C GLN A 85 10.06 -8.56 -3.55
N GLY A 86 9.47 -7.76 -2.66
CA GLY A 86 10.18 -7.19 -1.54
C GLY A 86 9.29 -6.79 -0.38
N ALA A 87 9.96 -6.59 0.76
CA ALA A 87 9.44 -5.99 1.97
C ALA A 87 10.36 -4.83 2.36
N VAL A 88 9.78 -3.69 2.65
CA VAL A 88 10.54 -2.49 3.04
C VAL A 88 9.97 -1.91 4.32
N ASN A 89 10.84 -1.66 5.29
CA ASN A 89 10.53 -0.96 6.52
C ASN A 89 11.09 0.46 6.46
N PHE A 90 10.28 1.41 6.86
CA PHE A 90 10.62 2.82 6.94
C PHE A 90 10.44 3.32 8.37
N GLN A 91 11.41 4.10 8.85
CA GLN A 91 11.37 4.70 10.16
C GLN A 91 11.13 6.21 10.06
N TYR A 92 10.19 6.69 10.85
CA TYR A 92 9.89 8.10 11.12
C TYR A 92 10.09 8.37 12.62
N ASP A 93 9.90 9.61 13.08
CA ASP A 93 10.06 9.98 14.49
C ASP A 93 9.11 9.19 15.42
N ASP A 94 7.82 9.20 15.09
CA ASP A 94 6.76 8.66 15.96
C ASP A 94 6.08 7.40 15.40
N MET A 95 6.45 6.99 14.19
CA MET A 95 5.83 5.83 13.52
C MET A 95 6.82 5.02 12.70
N ASN A 96 6.46 3.80 12.41
CA ASN A 96 7.09 3.02 11.36
C ASN A 96 6.11 2.73 10.22
N ALA A 97 6.65 2.45 9.04
CA ALA A 97 5.87 1.96 7.92
C ALA A 97 6.47 0.66 7.39
N THR A 98 5.60 -0.25 6.97
CA THR A 98 5.99 -1.51 6.30
C THR A 98 5.21 -1.64 5.02
N VAL A 99 5.92 -1.86 3.92
CA VAL A 99 5.28 -2.12 2.63
C VAL A 99 5.73 -3.46 2.06
N LEU A 100 4.78 -4.17 1.48
CA LEU A 100 4.99 -5.44 0.79
C LEU A 100 4.58 -5.29 -0.67
N TYR A 101 5.40 -5.80 -1.57
CA TYR A 101 5.08 -5.85 -2.99
C TYR A 101 5.60 -7.13 -3.62
N SER A 102 4.85 -7.70 -4.57
CA SER A 102 5.25 -8.92 -5.26
C SER A 102 4.60 -9.06 -6.63
N LYS A 103 5.40 -9.46 -7.63
CA LYS A 103 4.95 -9.90 -8.96
C LYS A 103 4.95 -11.43 -9.09
N ILE A 104 5.44 -12.14 -8.07
CA ILE A 104 5.65 -13.59 -8.09
C ILE A 104 4.80 -14.33 -7.06
N ALA A 105 4.03 -13.60 -6.25
CA ALA A 105 3.07 -14.13 -5.29
C ALA A 105 1.87 -13.19 -5.16
N ASN A 106 0.73 -13.71 -4.71
CA ASN A 106 -0.45 -12.92 -4.32
C ASN A 106 -0.46 -12.65 -2.82
N SER A 107 -1.13 -11.56 -2.44
CA SER A 107 -1.53 -11.29 -1.05
C SER A 107 -2.95 -10.75 -1.02
N SER A 108 -3.68 -11.10 0.02
CA SER A 108 -5.01 -10.56 0.33
C SER A 108 -4.99 -9.59 1.52
N LEU A 109 -3.79 -9.20 1.99
CA LEU A 109 -3.65 -8.27 3.10
C LEU A 109 -4.12 -6.87 2.67
N PRO A 110 -5.00 -6.24 3.46
CA PRO A 110 -5.43 -4.88 3.23
C PRO A 110 -4.29 -3.88 3.54
N THR A 111 -4.53 -2.61 3.24
CA THR A 111 -3.70 -1.50 3.72
C THR A 111 -4.30 -0.93 4.99
N GLU A 112 -3.46 -0.59 5.97
CA GLU A 112 -3.90 -0.08 7.25
C GLU A 112 -3.06 1.13 7.69
N ILE A 113 -3.74 2.13 8.28
CA ILE A 113 -3.11 3.25 8.98
C ILE A 113 -3.56 3.18 10.43
N GLU A 114 -2.62 2.90 11.33
CA GLU A 114 -2.89 2.68 12.74
C GLU A 114 -2.55 3.93 13.55
N GLY A 115 -3.52 4.42 14.32
CA GLY A 115 -3.34 5.53 15.24
C GLY A 115 -3.80 5.20 16.65
N GLU A 116 -3.44 6.05 17.61
CA GLU A 116 -3.76 5.84 19.02
C GLU A 116 -5.27 5.89 19.33
N LYS A 117 -6.06 6.52 18.45
CA LYS A 117 -7.52 6.69 18.63
C LYS A 117 -8.35 5.86 17.67
N GLY A 118 -7.73 5.12 16.75
CA GLY A 118 -8.41 4.27 15.78
C GLY A 118 -7.54 3.98 14.58
N ASN A 119 -8.08 3.19 13.66
CA ASN A 119 -7.39 2.74 12.46
C ASN A 119 -8.22 3.07 11.22
N LEU A 120 -7.54 3.26 10.09
CA LEU A 120 -8.16 3.25 8.77
C LEU A 120 -7.77 1.97 8.04
N LEU A 121 -8.75 1.26 7.50
CA LEU A 121 -8.58 0.06 6.72
C LEU A 121 -8.99 0.34 5.27
N LEU A 122 -8.10 0.07 4.32
CA LEU A 122 -8.34 0.22 2.89
C LEU A 122 -8.28 -1.16 2.22
N ASP A 123 -9.25 -1.49 1.39
CA ASP A 123 -9.30 -2.80 0.72
C ASP A 123 -8.09 -3.05 -0.19
N LYS A 124 -7.69 -2.04 -0.96
CA LYS A 124 -6.54 -2.09 -1.87
C LYS A 124 -5.87 -0.72 -1.97
N ILE A 125 -4.56 -0.72 -1.96
CA ILE A 125 -3.81 0.55 -2.02
C ILE A 125 -3.81 1.16 -3.43
N HIS A 126 -3.77 0.35 -4.49
CA HIS A 126 -3.67 0.81 -5.88
C HIS A 126 -5.01 1.25 -6.48
N ILE A 127 -6.12 0.67 -6.03
CA ILE A 127 -7.49 1.05 -6.39
C ILE A 127 -8.34 0.87 -5.14
N THR A 128 -8.43 1.91 -4.33
CA THR A 128 -9.18 1.88 -3.07
C THR A 128 -10.67 2.08 -3.34
N ASN A 129 -11.46 1.04 -3.17
CA ASN A 129 -12.92 1.10 -3.28
C ASN A 129 -13.59 1.32 -1.93
N THR A 130 -13.03 0.72 -0.87
CA THR A 130 -13.56 0.89 0.49
C THR A 130 -12.51 1.49 1.41
N VAL A 131 -12.96 2.39 2.27
CA VAL A 131 -12.20 2.94 3.39
C VAL A 131 -13.08 2.81 4.62
N ASP A 132 -12.61 2.06 5.59
CA ASP A 132 -13.30 1.86 6.84
C ASP A 132 -12.52 2.53 7.98
N PHE A 133 -13.22 3.29 8.81
CA PHE A 133 -12.69 3.82 10.06
C PHE A 133 -13.09 2.91 11.21
N ILE A 134 -12.13 2.46 11.98
CA ILE A 134 -12.30 1.62 13.16
C ILE A 134 -11.88 2.44 14.38
N PRO A 135 -12.81 3.08 15.09
CA PRO A 135 -12.47 3.87 16.27
C PRO A 135 -12.00 2.97 17.40
N ARG A 136 -10.99 3.41 18.13
CA ARG A 136 -10.58 2.74 19.36
C ARG A 136 -11.70 2.81 20.38
N GLN A 137 -12.08 1.66 20.93
CA GLN A 137 -13.01 1.57 22.03
C GLN A 137 -12.23 1.54 23.37
N VAL A 138 -12.78 2.21 24.38
CA VAL A 138 -12.27 2.08 25.74
C VAL A 138 -12.95 0.86 26.35
N VAL A 139 -12.18 -0.17 26.59
CA VAL A 139 -12.63 -1.43 27.21
C VAL A 139 -11.99 -1.61 28.58
N GLY A 140 -12.66 -2.32 29.47
CA GLY A 140 -12.12 -2.65 30.79
C GLY A 140 -10.91 -3.60 30.70
N GLN A 141 -10.15 -3.67 31.79
CA GLN A 141 -8.99 -4.58 31.85
C GLN A 141 -9.40 -6.03 31.58
N GLY A 142 -8.72 -6.68 30.65
CA GLY A 142 -9.00 -8.08 30.26
C GLY A 142 -10.17 -8.27 29.30
N GLN A 143 -10.79 -7.19 28.81
CA GLN A 143 -11.82 -7.26 27.76
C GLN A 143 -11.20 -7.06 26.38
N GLU A 144 -11.68 -7.81 25.38
CA GLU A 144 -11.30 -7.60 23.99
C GLU A 144 -12.00 -6.37 23.41
N GLN A 145 -11.25 -5.61 22.63
CA GLN A 145 -11.81 -4.48 21.87
C GLN A 145 -12.60 -5.01 20.68
N ALA A 146 -13.84 -4.61 20.53
CA ALA A 146 -14.61 -4.87 19.32
C ALA A 146 -14.13 -3.94 18.20
N ASN A 147 -13.65 -4.52 17.10
CA ASN A 147 -13.28 -3.77 15.90
C ASN A 147 -14.52 -3.58 15.02
N ILE A 148 -15.30 -2.54 15.27
CA ILE A 148 -16.52 -2.24 14.50
C ILE A 148 -16.16 -1.22 13.42
N PRO A 149 -16.06 -1.63 12.14
CA PRO A 149 -15.73 -0.73 11.05
C PRO A 149 -16.93 0.18 10.70
N HIS A 150 -16.63 1.44 10.42
CA HIS A 150 -17.56 2.41 9.85
C HIS A 150 -17.08 2.76 8.44
N SER A 151 -17.83 2.37 7.43
CA SER A 151 -17.46 2.69 6.04
C SER A 151 -17.60 4.20 5.80
N ILE A 152 -16.51 4.80 5.34
CA ILE A 152 -16.41 6.22 5.04
C ILE A 152 -15.95 6.47 3.60
N GLY A 153 -15.58 5.42 2.87
CA GLY A 153 -15.16 5.50 1.49
C GLY A 153 -16.32 5.84 0.55
N VAL A 154 -15.99 6.53 -0.54
CA VAL A 154 -16.92 6.81 -1.62
C VAL A 154 -16.65 5.83 -2.75
N PRO A 155 -17.64 5.07 -3.22
CA PRO A 155 -17.48 4.19 -4.38
C PRO A 155 -16.96 4.97 -5.58
N LEU A 156 -16.06 4.38 -6.34
CA LEU A 156 -15.59 4.94 -7.60
C LEU A 156 -16.72 4.81 -8.63
N ASP A 157 -17.23 5.95 -9.12
CA ASP A 157 -18.28 6.02 -10.14
C ASP A 157 -17.73 5.92 -11.56
N LYS A 158 -16.42 6.06 -11.72
CA LYS A 158 -15.71 6.03 -13.00
C LYS A 158 -14.45 5.18 -12.91
N SER A 159 -13.90 4.84 -14.08
CA SER A 159 -12.60 4.16 -14.16
C SER A 159 -11.50 4.98 -13.44
N PRO A 160 -10.54 4.34 -12.76
CA PRO A 160 -9.37 5.02 -12.17
C PRO A 160 -8.65 5.92 -13.17
N TYR A 161 -8.50 5.49 -14.41
CA TYR A 161 -7.89 6.29 -15.50
C TYR A 161 -8.62 7.60 -15.80
N TYR A 162 -9.93 7.66 -15.55
CA TYR A 162 -10.67 8.90 -15.68
C TYR A 162 -10.16 9.97 -14.70
N TYR A 163 -9.92 9.59 -13.46
CA TYR A 163 -9.45 10.52 -12.44
C TYR A 163 -8.02 11.00 -12.71
N GLU A 164 -7.16 10.09 -13.19
CA GLU A 164 -5.79 10.42 -13.60
C GLU A 164 -5.79 11.44 -14.75
N MET A 165 -6.62 11.20 -15.78
CA MET A 165 -6.75 12.10 -16.91
C MET A 165 -7.37 13.44 -16.52
N ALA A 166 -8.37 13.44 -15.65
CA ALA A 166 -9.00 14.67 -15.17
C ALA A 166 -8.00 15.54 -14.39
N GLU A 167 -7.18 14.95 -13.54
CA GLU A 167 -6.12 15.67 -12.82
C GLU A 167 -5.07 16.22 -13.77
N PHE A 168 -4.63 15.43 -14.74
CA PHE A 168 -3.68 15.88 -15.77
C PHE A 168 -4.21 17.03 -16.61
N MET A 169 -5.51 17.04 -16.94
CA MET A 169 -6.16 18.10 -17.71
C MET A 169 -6.38 19.40 -16.92
N ASN A 170 -6.40 19.32 -15.57
CA ASN A 170 -6.56 20.46 -14.68
C ASN A 170 -5.23 21.10 -14.25
N LEU A 171 -4.09 20.52 -14.64
CA LEU A 171 -2.75 21.09 -14.48
C LEU A 171 -2.44 22.07 -15.60
#